data_520fedcdf2a0982e794c61f80444f1c5
#
_entry.id   520fedcdf2a0982e794c61f80444f1c5
#
_cell.length_a   1.000
_cell.length_b   1.000
_cell.length_c   1.000
_cell.angle_alpha   90.00
_cell.angle_beta   90.00
_cell.angle_gamma   90.00
#
_symmetry.space_group_name_H-M   'P 1'
#
loop_
_entity.id
_entity.type
_entity.pdbx_description
1 polymer ?
#
loop_
_entity_poly.entity_id
_entity_poly.type
_entity_poly.pdbx_seq_one_letter_code
_entity_poly.pdbx_strand_id
1 'polypeptide(L)' 'TINHDMNERHYVYTYGKVTIKKNAWIGMNVTICPGVTIGEYAVVGAGAVVTKDVPDYAVVGGVPAKVIRYQKSTEQKA' A
#
# COMPACT_ATOMS: atom_id res chain seq x y z
N THR A 1 2.95 11.84 -14.70
CA THR A 1 3.84 10.77 -15.11
C THR A 1 3.64 9.52 -14.30
N ILE A 2 3.59 8.42 -14.95
CA ILE A 2 3.45 7.15 -14.27
C ILE A 2 4.79 6.53 -14.02
N ASN A 3 4.99 6.11 -12.80
CA ASN A 3 6.16 5.34 -12.45
C ASN A 3 5.71 4.00 -12.02
N HIS A 4 6.40 2.96 -12.38
CA HIS A 4 6.08 1.67 -11.85
C HIS A 4 7.36 0.90 -11.59
N ASP A 5 7.27 0.07 -10.61
CA ASP A 5 8.39 -0.69 -10.17
C ASP A 5 8.55 -1.91 -11.05
N MET A 6 9.58 -1.96 -11.80
CA MET A 6 9.79 -3.02 -12.74
C MET A 6 10.61 -4.14 -12.20
N ASN A 7 11.05 -4.06 -11.00
CA ASN A 7 11.85 -5.06 -10.44
C ASN A 7 11.16 -6.23 -10.03
N GLU A 8 9.91 -6.16 -9.83
CA GLU A 8 9.22 -7.17 -9.14
C GLU A 8 8.22 -7.85 -9.97
N ARG A 9 7.67 -8.88 -9.45
CA ARG A 9 6.59 -9.52 -10.06
C ARG A 9 5.34 -8.73 -9.91
N HIS A 10 5.33 -7.71 -9.05
CA HIS A 10 4.18 -6.85 -8.88
C HIS A 10 4.38 -5.60 -9.67
N TYR A 11 3.34 -5.04 -10.16
CA TYR A 11 3.41 -3.75 -10.79
C TYR A 11 2.65 -2.78 -9.91
N VAL A 12 3.35 -1.78 -9.40
CA VAL A 12 2.76 -0.77 -8.56
C VAL A 12 2.86 0.54 -9.32
N TYR A 13 1.74 1.15 -9.58
CA TYR A 13 1.69 2.37 -10.36
C TYR A 13 1.54 3.56 -9.43
N THR A 14 2.50 4.47 -9.49
CA THR A 14 2.45 5.66 -8.66
C THR A 14 2.37 6.87 -9.55
N TYR A 15 1.55 7.80 -9.17
CA TYR A 15 1.34 9.00 -9.93
C TYR A 15 1.83 10.16 -9.09
N GLY A 16 3.06 10.55 -9.28
CA GLY A 16 3.66 11.59 -8.48
C GLY A 16 4.39 10.99 -7.28
N LYS A 17 4.61 11.78 -6.26
CA LYS A 17 5.35 11.32 -5.11
C LYS A 17 4.49 10.54 -4.17
N VAL A 18 4.99 9.39 -3.77
CA VAL A 18 4.36 8.59 -2.72
C VAL A 18 5.44 8.13 -1.77
N THR A 19 5.06 7.83 -0.55
CA THR A 19 5.99 7.34 0.46
C THR A 19 5.52 5.96 0.89
N ILE A 20 6.40 4.99 0.82
CA ILE A 20 6.08 3.64 1.27
C ILE A 20 7.04 3.32 2.39
N LYS A 21 6.51 3.17 3.60
CA LYS A 21 7.35 2.93 4.76
C LYS A 21 7.78 1.48 4.81
N LYS A 22 8.70 1.19 5.71
CA LYS A 22 9.32 -0.10 5.69
C LYS A 22 8.35 -1.21 6.02
N ASN A 23 8.61 -2.34 5.45
CA ASN A 23 7.84 -3.56 5.67
C ASN A 23 6.38 -3.48 5.21
N ALA A 24 6.03 -2.50 4.42
CA ALA A 24 4.72 -2.47 3.81
C ALA A 24 4.69 -3.52 2.68
N TRP A 25 3.56 -4.15 2.51
CA TRP A 25 3.41 -5.15 1.46
C TRP A 25 2.36 -4.68 0.48
N ILE A 26 2.72 -4.63 -0.78
CA ILE A 26 1.83 -4.09 -1.80
C ILE A 26 1.58 -5.17 -2.84
N GLY A 27 0.33 -5.48 -3.02
CA GLY A 27 -0.06 -6.52 -3.97
C GLY A 27 0.13 -6.09 -5.41
N MET A 28 -0.27 -6.95 -6.33
CA MET A 28 -0.10 -6.69 -7.75
C MET A 28 -1.07 -5.64 -8.24
N ASN A 29 -0.65 -4.90 -9.22
CA ASN A 29 -1.51 -3.95 -9.92
C ASN A 29 -2.18 -2.91 -9.01
N VAL A 30 -1.44 -2.46 -8.03
CA VAL A 30 -1.93 -1.42 -7.13
C VAL A 30 -1.61 -0.06 -7.74
N THR A 31 -2.54 0.87 -7.61
CA THR A 31 -2.34 2.24 -8.05
C THR A 31 -2.32 3.13 -6.81
N ILE A 32 -1.31 3.95 -6.68
CA ILE A 32 -1.18 4.83 -5.52
C ILE A 32 -1.17 6.26 -6.00
N CYS A 33 -2.11 7.04 -5.49
CA CYS A 33 -2.28 8.42 -5.91
C CYS A 33 -1.24 9.34 -5.30
N PRO A 34 -1.03 10.51 -5.87
CA PRO A 34 0.01 11.42 -5.40
C PRO A 34 -0.17 11.82 -3.94
N GLY A 35 0.92 11.93 -3.25
CA GLY A 35 0.90 12.39 -1.87
C GLY A 35 0.56 11.36 -0.83
N VAL A 36 0.27 10.16 -1.24
CA VAL A 36 -0.14 9.11 -0.30
C VAL A 36 1.06 8.55 0.43
N THR A 37 0.89 8.25 1.70
CA THR A 37 1.88 7.54 2.50
C THR A 37 1.30 6.19 2.90
N ILE A 38 2.04 5.14 2.61
CA ILE A 38 1.68 3.80 3.04
C ILE A 38 2.45 3.50 4.31
N GLY A 39 1.74 3.20 5.38
CA GLY A 39 2.35 3.04 6.70
C GLY A 39 3.18 1.79 6.84
N GLU A 40 3.89 1.71 7.95
CA GLU A 40 4.74 0.54 8.22
C GLU A 40 3.89 -0.69 8.42
N TYR A 41 4.34 -1.78 7.85
CA TYR A 41 3.65 -3.06 7.96
C TYR A 41 2.22 -3.03 7.42
N ALA A 42 1.89 -2.03 6.64
CA ALA A 42 0.59 -1.97 6.01
C ALA A 42 0.53 -3.00 4.88
N VAL A 43 -0.65 -3.44 4.55
CA VAL A 43 -0.85 -4.37 3.46
C VAL A 43 -1.87 -3.76 2.51
N VAL A 44 -1.50 -3.69 1.24
CA VAL A 44 -2.41 -3.17 0.22
C VAL A 44 -2.77 -4.32 -0.71
N GLY A 45 -4.03 -4.63 -0.78
CA GLY A 45 -4.48 -5.76 -1.58
C GLY A 45 -4.34 -5.53 -3.06
N ALA A 46 -4.24 -6.61 -3.81
CA ALA A 46 -4.04 -6.53 -5.26
C ALA A 46 -5.19 -5.75 -5.91
N GLY A 47 -4.83 -4.96 -6.89
CA GLY A 47 -5.81 -4.21 -7.66
C GLY A 47 -6.38 -2.99 -6.95
N ALA A 48 -5.91 -2.67 -5.77
CA ALA A 48 -6.45 -1.53 -5.03
C ALA A 48 -6.03 -0.21 -5.66
N VAL A 49 -6.85 0.80 -5.46
CA VAL A 49 -6.50 2.16 -5.84
C VAL A 49 -6.47 2.97 -4.57
N VAL A 50 -5.28 3.35 -4.15
CA VAL A 50 -5.08 4.01 -2.87
C VAL A 50 -5.12 5.51 -3.05
N THR A 51 -6.13 6.12 -2.49
CA THR A 51 -6.34 7.56 -2.66
C THR A 51 -6.04 8.36 -1.40
N LYS A 52 -5.86 7.68 -0.29
CA LYS A 52 -5.58 8.33 0.99
C LYS A 52 -4.49 7.59 1.71
N ASP A 53 -3.88 8.21 2.68
CA ASP A 53 -2.83 7.57 3.46
C ASP A 53 -3.32 6.30 4.09
N VAL A 54 -2.44 5.33 4.17
CA VAL A 54 -2.74 4.05 4.79
C VAL A 54 -2.02 4.00 6.13
N PRO A 55 -2.77 3.84 7.21
CA PRO A 55 -2.13 3.82 8.54
C PRO A 55 -1.22 2.61 8.72
N ASP A 56 -0.34 2.71 9.68
CA ASP A 56 0.52 1.58 10.03
C ASP A 56 -0.33 0.37 10.38
N TYR A 57 0.09 -0.77 9.95
CA TYR A 57 -0.56 -2.06 10.23
C TYR A 57 -1.96 -2.22 9.64
N ALA A 58 -2.40 -1.29 8.83
CA ALA A 58 -3.72 -1.41 8.21
C ALA A 58 -3.67 -2.36 7.03
N VAL A 59 -4.73 -3.10 6.82
CA VAL A 59 -4.91 -3.89 5.61
C VAL A 59 -5.99 -3.18 4.83
N VAL A 60 -5.66 -2.75 3.64
CA VAL A 60 -6.60 -2.01 2.80
C VAL A 60 -6.82 -2.71 1.48
N GLY A 61 -7.93 -2.48 0.87
CA GLY A 61 -8.19 -3.04 -0.44
C GLY A 61 -9.36 -2.36 -1.10
N GLY A 62 -9.54 -2.60 -2.37
CA GLY A 62 -10.67 -2.10 -3.14
C GLY A 62 -10.38 -0.83 -3.91
N VAL A 63 -11.42 -0.33 -4.56
CA VAL A 63 -11.36 0.86 -5.39
C VAL A 63 -12.54 1.76 -5.02
N PRO A 64 -12.32 2.83 -4.30
CA PRO A 64 -11.07 3.23 -3.67
C PRO A 64 -10.74 2.33 -2.49
N ALA A 65 -9.48 2.25 -2.16
CA ALA A 65 -9.05 1.36 -1.09
C ALA A 65 -9.57 1.85 0.24
N LYS A 66 -10.02 0.90 1.04
CA LYS A 66 -10.52 1.21 2.37
C LYS A 66 -9.94 0.22 3.35
N VAL A 67 -9.86 0.63 4.60
CA VAL A 67 -9.31 -0.24 5.62
C VAL A 67 -10.28 -1.41 5.84
N ILE A 68 -9.77 -2.61 5.68
CA ILE A 68 -10.52 -3.81 5.90
C ILE A 68 -10.35 -4.24 7.35
N ARG A 69 -9.15 -4.14 7.85
CA ARG A 69 -8.86 -4.49 9.23
C ARG A 69 -7.47 -4.00 9.57
N TYR A 70 -7.08 -4.14 10.81
CA TYR A 70 -5.72 -3.85 11.23
C TYR A 70 -5.08 -5.15 11.66
N GLN A 71 -3.82 -5.29 11.35
CA GLN A 71 -3.06 -6.44 11.79
C GLN A 71 -2.64 -6.21 13.21
N LYS A 72 -2.28 -7.26 13.89
CA LYS A 72 -1.70 -7.12 15.19
C LYS A 72 -0.33 -6.54 15.04
N SER A 73 0.09 -5.81 16.03
CA SER A 73 1.40 -5.22 15.97
C SER A 73 2.45 -6.30 16.01
N THR A 74 3.66 -5.93 15.69
CA THR A 74 4.71 -6.91 15.57
C THR A 74 5.02 -7.63 16.83
N GLU A 75 4.85 -7.01 17.95
CA GLU A 75 5.20 -7.73 19.11
C GLU A 75 4.17 -8.77 19.40
N GLN A 76 3.06 -8.71 18.78
CA GLN A 76 2.08 -9.70 18.97
C GLN A 76 2.40 -10.96 18.33
N LYS A 77 3.19 -10.96 17.32
CA LYS A 77 3.42 -12.12 16.68
C LYS A 77 4.51 -12.79 17.19
N ALA A 78 5.18 -12.21 17.99
CA ALA A 78 6.34 -12.88 18.48
C ALA A 78 5.95 -14.15 19.11
#